data_803ad9faf079caea3916316ca94522a2
#
_entry.id   803ad9faf079caea3916316ca94522a2
#
_cell.length_a   1.000
_cell.length_b   1.000
_cell.length_c   1.000
_cell.angle_alpha   90.00
_cell.angle_beta   90.00
_cell.angle_gamma   90.00
#
_symmetry.space_group_name_H-M   'P 1'
#
loop_
_entity.id
_entity.type
_entity.pdbx_description
1 polymer ?
#
loop_
_entity_poly.entity_id
_entity_poly.type
_entity_poly.pdbx_seq_one_letter_code
_entity_poly.pdbx_strand_id
1 'polypeptide(L)'
;MRKLVGAALAVLLVAAVAALFVLDRRSGSADAAAGPVTTLRGVIGSEKEAFFDDPRVREALSAHGLAVEVDTAGSRQIATDVDLGGYDFAFPSSAPAAQRIAEGTGATSVSSPFWSPMVVATHEPVVQLLARNGAASRDAGGVWHLDLAAYLAMVREGTRWDELEGAAQLYDSPRAVLITSTDVRTSNSAAMYLADAAWVLNGGGVVTTREQQEAVLPQLSHLFLAQGFSAASSDEPFGDYLSQGAGALPLVMAYEAQFVGEAARGDGSRLGPDAVLAYPDPTVASKHTLVALDPGAERLAELLATDPDLTALAAEHGFRTGDGSVLAGVAAQHGVAVQQSLTDVADPPSFGVLEALIDAVAAGYGE
;
A
#
# COMPACT_ATOMS: atom_id res chain seq x y z
N MET A 1 28.67 -38.26 -59.88
CA MET A 1 28.98 -37.36 -58.76
C MET A 1 27.77 -36.51 -58.24
N ARG A 2 26.96 -35.90 -59.08
CA ARG A 2 25.78 -35.05 -58.62
C ARG A 2 24.70 -35.79 -57.79
N LYS A 3 24.46 -37.07 -58.04
CA LYS A 3 23.46 -37.87 -57.30
C LYS A 3 23.95 -38.30 -55.91
N LEU A 4 25.22 -38.46 -55.68
CA LEU A 4 25.79 -38.79 -54.35
C LEU A 4 25.85 -37.57 -53.42
N VAL A 5 26.08 -36.39 -53.96
CA VAL A 5 26.07 -35.15 -53.19
C VAL A 5 24.67 -34.81 -52.70
N GLY A 6 23.62 -35.05 -53.50
CA GLY A 6 22.23 -34.82 -53.09
C GLY A 6 21.76 -35.77 -51.98
N ALA A 7 22.20 -37.04 -52.02
CA ALA A 7 21.89 -38.00 -50.98
C ALA A 7 22.59 -37.68 -49.64
N ALA A 8 23.85 -37.22 -49.69
CA ALA A 8 24.57 -36.78 -48.49
C ALA A 8 23.97 -35.54 -47.84
N LEU A 9 23.50 -34.58 -48.63
CA LEU A 9 22.79 -33.37 -48.13
C LEU A 9 21.43 -33.70 -47.50
N ALA A 10 20.68 -34.65 -48.10
CA ALA A 10 19.38 -35.09 -47.54
C ALA A 10 19.56 -35.81 -46.21
N VAL A 11 20.59 -36.64 -46.04
CA VAL A 11 20.91 -37.32 -44.78
C VAL A 11 21.37 -36.34 -43.72
N LEU A 12 22.15 -35.33 -44.06
CA LEU A 12 22.54 -34.25 -43.12
C LEU A 12 21.35 -33.39 -42.69
N LEU A 13 20.40 -33.13 -43.56
CA LEU A 13 19.20 -32.37 -43.23
C LEU A 13 18.27 -33.14 -42.30
N VAL A 14 18.08 -34.44 -42.54
CA VAL A 14 17.31 -35.33 -41.68
C VAL A 14 18.00 -35.47 -40.30
N ALA A 15 19.31 -35.58 -40.26
CA ALA A 15 20.05 -35.62 -38.99
C ALA A 15 19.99 -34.30 -38.22
N ALA A 16 20.00 -33.15 -38.89
CA ALA A 16 19.85 -31.84 -38.28
C ALA A 16 18.43 -31.63 -37.72
N VAL A 17 17.39 -32.04 -38.45
CA VAL A 17 15.99 -32.01 -38.00
C VAL A 17 15.77 -32.95 -36.83
N ALA A 18 16.34 -34.16 -36.86
CA ALA A 18 16.26 -35.09 -35.73
C ALA A 18 17.03 -34.58 -34.49
N ALA A 19 18.16 -33.90 -34.68
CA ALA A 19 18.89 -33.26 -33.58
C ALA A 19 18.14 -32.09 -32.98
N LEU A 20 17.46 -31.27 -33.78
CA LEU A 20 16.59 -30.20 -33.32
C LEU A 20 15.37 -30.77 -32.55
N PHE A 21 14.75 -31.85 -33.01
CA PHE A 21 13.67 -32.53 -32.30
C PHE A 21 14.12 -33.20 -30.99
N VAL A 22 15.35 -33.68 -30.90
CA VAL A 22 15.92 -34.23 -29.66
C VAL A 22 16.33 -33.13 -28.71
N LEU A 23 16.80 -31.99 -29.19
CA LEU A 23 17.08 -30.81 -28.40
C LEU A 23 15.78 -30.17 -27.89
N ASP A 24 14.75 -30.06 -28.70
CA ASP A 24 13.45 -29.56 -28.31
C ASP A 24 12.76 -30.49 -27.27
N ARG A 25 12.88 -31.82 -27.43
CA ARG A 25 12.47 -32.79 -26.41
C ARG A 25 13.32 -32.73 -25.13
N ARG A 26 14.56 -32.31 -25.17
CA ARG A 26 15.41 -32.12 -23.98
C ARG A 26 15.17 -30.79 -23.29
N SER A 27 14.78 -29.76 -24.02
CA SER A 27 14.29 -28.50 -23.45
C SER A 27 12.83 -28.57 -22.96
N GLY A 28 12.01 -29.49 -23.50
CA GLY A 28 10.64 -29.76 -23.03
C GLY A 28 10.55 -30.78 -21.91
N SER A 29 11.65 -31.36 -21.44
CA SER A 29 11.67 -32.33 -20.33
C SER A 29 12.30 -31.78 -19.06
N ALA A 30 12.24 -30.47 -18.87
CA ALA A 30 12.32 -29.87 -17.55
C ALA A 30 10.90 -29.62 -16.99
N ASP A 31 9.94 -30.50 -17.28
CA ASP A 31 8.89 -30.82 -16.33
C ASP A 31 9.60 -31.63 -15.22
N ALA A 32 10.36 -30.95 -14.38
CA ALA A 32 10.60 -31.39 -13.04
C ALA A 32 9.19 -31.59 -12.47
N ALA A 33 8.86 -32.84 -12.13
CA ALA A 33 7.62 -33.18 -11.47
C ALA A 33 7.41 -32.14 -10.37
N ALA A 34 6.52 -31.17 -10.60
CA ALA A 34 6.11 -30.23 -9.58
C ALA A 34 5.57 -31.11 -8.46
N GLY A 35 6.23 -31.09 -7.31
CA GLY A 35 5.73 -31.77 -6.13
C GLY A 35 4.29 -31.32 -5.87
N PRO A 36 3.54 -32.00 -5.02
CA PRO A 36 2.16 -31.61 -4.75
C PRO A 36 2.14 -30.12 -4.36
N VAL A 37 1.40 -29.31 -5.13
CA VAL A 37 1.22 -27.89 -4.84
C VAL A 37 0.37 -27.79 -3.57
N THR A 38 0.89 -27.10 -2.57
CA THR A 38 0.15 -26.79 -1.34
C THR A 38 -0.64 -25.49 -1.56
N THR A 39 -1.97 -25.57 -1.43
CA THR A 39 -2.82 -24.38 -1.48
C THR A 39 -2.93 -23.79 -0.08
N LEU A 40 -2.64 -22.50 0.06
CA LEU A 40 -2.81 -21.73 1.28
C LEU A 40 -3.94 -20.73 1.09
N ARG A 41 -4.84 -20.68 2.06
CA ARG A 41 -5.94 -19.74 2.09
C ARG A 41 -5.66 -18.63 3.10
N GLY A 42 -5.74 -17.37 2.67
CA GLY A 42 -5.46 -16.22 3.52
C GLY A 42 -6.56 -15.17 3.50
N VAL A 43 -6.63 -14.37 4.59
CA VAL A 43 -7.39 -13.13 4.61
C VAL A 43 -6.42 -11.95 4.65
N ILE A 44 -6.61 -10.99 3.72
CA ILE A 44 -5.66 -9.91 3.48
C ILE A 44 -6.34 -8.53 3.45
N GLY A 45 -5.57 -7.44 3.61
CA GLY A 45 -6.05 -6.11 3.26
C GLY A 45 -6.19 -5.96 1.73
N SER A 46 -7.24 -5.25 1.28
CA SER A 46 -7.64 -5.16 -0.13
C SER A 46 -6.53 -4.60 -1.05
N GLU A 47 -5.65 -3.73 -0.55
CA GLU A 47 -4.54 -3.16 -1.30
C GLU A 47 -3.51 -4.20 -1.77
N LYS A 48 -3.55 -5.43 -1.25
CA LYS A 48 -2.70 -6.55 -1.67
C LYS A 48 -3.35 -7.48 -2.69
N GLU A 49 -4.65 -7.34 -2.94
CA GLU A 49 -5.40 -8.22 -3.85
C GLU A 49 -4.77 -8.26 -5.24
N ALA A 50 -4.45 -7.08 -5.83
CA ALA A 50 -3.84 -6.98 -7.15
C ALA A 50 -2.48 -7.71 -7.23
N PHE A 51 -1.71 -7.75 -6.16
CA PHE A 51 -0.45 -8.48 -6.10
C PHE A 51 -0.68 -10.00 -6.15
N PHE A 52 -1.59 -10.55 -5.33
CA PHE A 52 -1.87 -11.99 -5.34
C PHE A 52 -2.64 -12.43 -6.59
N ASP A 53 -3.32 -11.52 -7.26
CA ASP A 53 -4.00 -11.78 -8.53
C ASP A 53 -3.07 -11.73 -9.75
N ASP A 54 -1.88 -11.15 -9.63
CA ASP A 54 -0.90 -11.09 -10.73
C ASP A 54 -0.47 -12.51 -11.15
N PRO A 55 -0.65 -12.90 -12.43
CA PRO A 55 -0.24 -14.21 -12.93
C PRO A 55 1.26 -14.51 -12.69
N ARG A 56 2.11 -13.48 -12.70
CA ARG A 56 3.56 -13.62 -12.46
C ARG A 56 3.85 -14.00 -11.01
N VAL A 57 3.09 -13.43 -10.06
CA VAL A 57 3.18 -13.79 -8.63
C VAL A 57 2.72 -15.23 -8.43
N ARG A 58 1.60 -15.63 -9.05
CA ARG A 58 1.10 -17.01 -9.00
C ARG A 58 2.11 -18.00 -9.58
N GLU A 59 2.76 -17.64 -10.70
CA GLU A 59 3.79 -18.47 -11.33
C GLU A 59 5.01 -18.61 -10.41
N ALA A 60 5.52 -17.50 -9.85
CA ALA A 60 6.63 -17.51 -8.92
C ALA A 60 6.34 -18.37 -7.68
N LEU A 61 5.16 -18.23 -7.05
CA LEU A 61 4.74 -19.06 -5.93
C LEU A 61 4.61 -20.54 -6.32
N SER A 62 4.06 -20.82 -7.50
CA SER A 62 3.91 -22.19 -8.02
C SER A 62 5.26 -22.86 -8.26
N ALA A 63 6.29 -22.13 -8.67
CA ALA A 63 7.66 -22.64 -8.79
C ALA A 63 8.22 -23.14 -7.45
N HIS A 64 7.73 -22.59 -6.34
CA HIS A 64 8.04 -23.04 -4.97
C HIS A 64 7.04 -24.07 -4.41
N GLY A 65 6.10 -24.57 -5.23
CA GLY A 65 5.09 -25.55 -4.84
C GLY A 65 3.96 -24.96 -3.99
N LEU A 66 3.71 -23.65 -4.08
CA LEU A 66 2.62 -22.95 -3.37
C LEU A 66 1.58 -22.43 -4.35
N ALA A 67 0.31 -22.53 -3.97
CA ALA A 67 -0.79 -21.76 -4.53
C ALA A 67 -1.43 -20.96 -3.40
N VAL A 68 -1.84 -19.72 -3.67
CA VAL A 68 -2.42 -18.83 -2.66
C VAL A 68 -3.80 -18.38 -3.13
N GLU A 69 -4.79 -18.57 -2.27
CA GLU A 69 -6.14 -18.04 -2.43
C GLU A 69 -6.39 -17.01 -1.33
N VAL A 70 -6.96 -15.86 -1.67
CA VAL A 70 -7.15 -14.78 -0.72
C VAL A 70 -8.59 -14.27 -0.70
N ASP A 71 -9.06 -13.98 0.52
CA ASP A 71 -10.25 -13.16 0.77
C ASP A 71 -9.78 -11.80 1.30
N THR A 72 -10.54 -10.74 1.04
CA THR A 72 -10.19 -9.37 1.48
C THR A 72 -11.06 -8.91 2.64
N ALA A 73 -10.43 -8.23 3.62
CA ALA A 73 -11.14 -7.55 4.70
C ALA A 73 -10.30 -6.39 5.24
N GLY A 74 -10.92 -5.44 5.93
CA GLY A 74 -10.19 -4.39 6.63
C GLY A 74 -9.30 -4.97 7.74
N SER A 75 -8.12 -4.38 7.97
CA SER A 75 -7.15 -4.90 8.97
C SER A 75 -7.75 -4.98 10.38
N ARG A 76 -8.62 -4.04 10.76
CA ARG A 76 -9.34 -4.07 12.03
C ARG A 76 -10.32 -5.24 12.05
N GLN A 77 -11.11 -5.42 10.99
CA GLN A 77 -12.06 -6.53 10.88
C GLN A 77 -11.37 -7.90 10.94
N ILE A 78 -10.21 -8.03 10.29
CA ILE A 78 -9.41 -9.28 10.39
C ILE A 78 -9.06 -9.58 11.86
N ALA A 79 -8.75 -8.56 12.65
CA ALA A 79 -8.34 -8.71 14.04
C ALA A 79 -9.48 -8.92 15.03
N THR A 80 -10.74 -8.54 14.68
CA THR A 80 -11.87 -8.51 15.61
C THR A 80 -13.07 -9.36 15.19
N ASP A 81 -13.38 -9.45 13.89
CA ASP A 81 -14.66 -9.94 13.41
C ASP A 81 -14.54 -11.20 12.54
N VAL A 82 -13.41 -11.38 11.86
CA VAL A 82 -13.21 -12.50 10.94
C VAL A 82 -12.95 -13.80 11.73
N ASP A 83 -13.70 -14.85 11.44
CA ASP A 83 -13.39 -16.20 11.93
C ASP A 83 -12.17 -16.76 11.20
N LEU A 84 -11.03 -16.76 11.88
CA LEU A 84 -9.74 -17.20 11.35
C LEU A 84 -9.58 -18.73 11.29
N GLY A 85 -10.53 -19.52 11.81
CA GLY A 85 -10.44 -20.98 11.84
C GLY A 85 -10.43 -21.65 10.46
N GLY A 86 -10.75 -20.90 9.39
CA GLY A 86 -10.73 -21.40 8.01
C GLY A 86 -9.58 -20.88 7.15
N TYR A 87 -8.61 -20.17 7.75
CA TYR A 87 -7.48 -19.57 7.04
C TYR A 87 -6.13 -20.11 7.54
N ASP A 88 -5.19 -20.24 6.63
CA ASP A 88 -3.81 -20.65 6.91
C ASP A 88 -2.93 -19.43 7.31
N PHE A 89 -3.36 -18.22 6.93
CA PHE A 89 -2.71 -16.98 7.33
C PHE A 89 -3.67 -15.79 7.34
N ALA A 90 -3.31 -14.79 8.15
CA ALA A 90 -3.90 -13.46 8.12
C ALA A 90 -2.82 -12.43 7.76
N PHE A 91 -3.12 -11.49 6.86
CA PHE A 91 -2.14 -10.53 6.38
C PHE A 91 -2.70 -9.10 6.39
N PRO A 92 -2.98 -8.54 7.59
CA PRO A 92 -3.42 -7.17 7.74
C PRO A 92 -2.31 -6.18 7.33
N SER A 93 -2.70 -4.94 7.03
CA SER A 93 -1.81 -3.83 6.71
C SER A 93 -1.39 -3.03 7.95
N SER A 94 -1.49 -3.64 9.12
CA SER A 94 -1.31 -3.00 10.42
C SER A 94 -0.55 -3.94 11.36
N ALA A 95 0.61 -3.50 11.85
CA ALA A 95 1.36 -4.27 12.86
C ALA A 95 0.58 -4.42 14.18
N PRO A 96 -0.10 -3.39 14.72
CA PRO A 96 -0.98 -3.56 15.87
C PRO A 96 -2.09 -4.60 15.67
N ALA A 97 -2.74 -4.63 14.49
CA ALA A 97 -3.75 -5.64 14.19
C ALA A 97 -3.15 -7.05 14.11
N ALA A 98 -1.99 -7.18 13.46
CA ALA A 98 -1.28 -8.47 13.38
C ALA A 98 -0.87 -8.99 14.76
N GLN A 99 -0.39 -8.12 15.64
CA GLN A 99 -0.07 -8.48 17.02
C GLN A 99 -1.33 -8.97 17.76
N ARG A 100 -2.45 -8.27 17.61
CA ARG A 100 -3.73 -8.68 18.21
C ARG A 100 -4.18 -10.05 17.72
N ILE A 101 -4.04 -10.32 16.40
CA ILE A 101 -4.34 -11.63 15.81
C ILE A 101 -3.44 -12.71 16.41
N ALA A 102 -2.14 -12.47 16.46
CA ALA A 102 -1.17 -13.42 17.02
C ALA A 102 -1.47 -13.76 18.49
N GLU A 103 -1.80 -12.75 19.31
CA GLU A 103 -2.19 -12.94 20.71
C GLU A 103 -3.49 -13.78 20.81
N GLY A 104 -4.47 -13.52 19.96
CA GLY A 104 -5.77 -14.20 19.97
C GLY A 104 -5.71 -15.65 19.48
N THR A 105 -4.83 -15.94 18.52
CA THR A 105 -4.68 -17.28 17.91
C THR A 105 -3.57 -18.11 18.54
N GLY A 106 -2.65 -17.47 19.28
CA GLY A 106 -1.44 -18.10 19.78
C GLY A 106 -0.37 -18.33 18.70
N ALA A 107 -0.49 -17.66 17.54
CA ALA A 107 0.49 -17.75 16.48
C ALA A 107 1.84 -17.18 16.91
N THR A 108 2.91 -17.91 16.59
CA THR A 108 4.28 -17.55 16.95
C THR A 108 5.09 -16.97 15.80
N SER A 109 4.65 -17.22 14.56
CA SER A 109 5.31 -16.70 13.36
C SER A 109 4.58 -15.47 12.83
N VAL A 110 5.26 -14.33 12.91
CA VAL A 110 4.80 -13.01 12.47
C VAL A 110 5.92 -12.36 11.67
N SER A 111 5.63 -11.96 10.44
CA SER A 111 6.62 -11.37 9.52
C SER A 111 6.01 -10.20 8.76
N SER A 112 6.81 -9.16 8.52
CA SER A 112 6.38 -8.00 7.72
C SER A 112 7.18 -7.93 6.42
N PRO A 113 6.85 -8.75 5.40
CA PRO A 113 7.57 -8.76 4.13
C PRO A 113 7.43 -7.45 3.35
N PHE A 114 6.31 -6.77 3.52
CA PHE A 114 5.98 -5.51 2.83
C PHE A 114 5.69 -4.40 3.83
N TRP A 115 5.92 -3.18 3.38
CA TRP A 115 5.47 -1.98 4.07
C TRP A 115 5.21 -0.85 3.06
N SER A 116 4.40 0.10 3.44
CA SER A 116 4.11 1.27 2.64
C SER A 116 3.87 2.47 3.57
N PRO A 117 4.53 3.61 3.37
CA PRO A 117 4.18 4.81 4.10
C PRO A 117 2.79 5.31 3.67
N MET A 118 2.13 6.00 4.59
CA MET A 118 0.97 6.83 4.24
C MET A 118 1.46 8.04 3.46
N VAL A 119 0.72 8.40 2.42
CA VAL A 119 0.98 9.57 1.59
C VAL A 119 -0.33 10.29 1.29
N VAL A 120 -0.23 11.53 0.85
CA VAL A 120 -1.34 12.27 0.28
C VAL A 120 -1.19 12.29 -1.24
N ALA A 121 -2.07 11.58 -1.95
CA ALA A 121 -2.21 11.73 -3.38
C ALA A 121 -2.86 13.10 -3.67
N THR A 122 -2.23 13.90 -4.50
CA THR A 122 -2.64 15.28 -4.78
C THR A 122 -2.27 15.70 -6.20
N HIS A 123 -2.43 16.96 -6.49
CA HIS A 123 -2.15 17.58 -7.79
C HIS A 123 -1.13 18.71 -7.63
N GLU A 124 -0.23 18.85 -8.60
CA GLU A 124 0.85 19.83 -8.55
C GLU A 124 0.36 21.26 -8.20
N PRO A 125 -0.74 21.82 -8.79
CA PRO A 125 -1.22 23.15 -8.40
C PRO A 125 -1.71 23.21 -6.94
N VAL A 126 -2.30 22.13 -6.43
CA VAL A 126 -2.84 22.05 -5.07
C VAL A 126 -1.70 22.05 -4.04
N VAL A 127 -0.70 21.20 -4.23
CA VAL A 127 0.44 21.15 -3.30
C VAL A 127 1.29 22.41 -3.37
N GLN A 128 1.41 23.06 -4.55
CA GLN A 128 2.05 24.38 -4.68
C GLN A 128 1.31 25.47 -3.91
N LEU A 129 -0.02 25.43 -3.90
CA LEU A 129 -0.81 26.36 -3.09
C LEU A 129 -0.56 26.15 -1.59
N LEU A 130 -0.53 24.90 -1.12
CA LEU A 130 -0.17 24.58 0.26
C LEU A 130 1.26 25.04 0.60
N ALA A 131 2.21 24.85 -0.31
CA ALA A 131 3.60 25.28 -0.11
C ALA A 131 3.72 26.80 0.01
N ARG A 132 2.98 27.56 -0.82
CA ARG A 132 2.93 29.03 -0.73
C ARG A 132 2.41 29.51 0.63
N ASN A 133 1.55 28.72 1.26
CA ASN A 133 0.94 29.04 2.56
C ASN A 133 1.61 28.29 3.74
N GLY A 134 2.80 27.73 3.53
CA GLY A 134 3.64 27.17 4.58
C GLY A 134 3.22 25.78 5.08
N ALA A 135 2.30 25.11 4.38
CA ALA A 135 1.82 23.76 4.76
C ALA A 135 2.43 22.64 3.91
N ALA A 136 3.27 22.95 2.92
CA ALA A 136 4.02 21.96 2.16
C ALA A 136 5.39 22.48 1.76
N SER A 137 6.29 21.58 1.40
CA SER A 137 7.62 21.91 0.87
C SER A 137 8.05 20.86 -0.16
N ARG A 138 9.01 21.23 -1.01
CA ARG A 138 9.61 20.30 -1.97
C ARG A 138 11.09 20.18 -1.70
N ASP A 139 11.58 18.96 -1.54
CA ASP A 139 13.01 18.74 -1.31
C ASP A 139 13.85 18.85 -2.60
N ALA A 140 15.18 18.73 -2.46
CA ALA A 140 16.10 18.77 -3.60
C ALA A 140 15.96 17.57 -4.55
N GLY A 141 15.39 16.46 -4.09
CA GLY A 141 15.06 15.27 -4.88
C GLY A 141 13.75 15.39 -5.65
N GLY A 142 13.02 16.50 -5.44
CA GLY A 142 11.73 16.73 -6.07
C GLY A 142 10.54 16.10 -5.35
N VAL A 143 10.75 15.54 -4.16
CA VAL A 143 9.70 14.93 -3.34
C VAL A 143 8.94 16.03 -2.61
N TRP A 144 7.60 15.93 -2.62
CA TRP A 144 6.73 16.79 -1.86
C TRP A 144 6.54 16.30 -0.43
N HIS A 145 6.54 17.22 0.52
CA HIS A 145 6.30 17.02 1.94
C HIS A 145 5.13 17.89 2.39
N LEU A 146 4.23 17.31 3.17
CA LEU A 146 3.12 18.03 3.80
C LEU A 146 3.44 18.21 5.29
N ASP A 147 3.58 19.44 5.75
CA ASP A 147 3.65 19.75 7.18
C ASP A 147 2.31 19.42 7.83
N LEU A 148 2.24 18.26 8.48
CA LEU A 148 1.00 17.77 9.06
C LEU A 148 0.50 18.66 10.19
N ALA A 149 1.40 19.31 10.94
CA ALA A 149 1.00 20.24 12.00
C ALA A 149 0.35 21.51 11.43
N ALA A 150 0.95 22.11 10.38
CA ALA A 150 0.39 23.25 9.68
C ALA A 150 -0.96 22.91 9.03
N TYR A 151 -1.06 21.73 8.40
CA TYR A 151 -2.31 21.27 7.82
C TYR A 151 -3.40 21.08 8.90
N LEU A 152 -3.11 20.43 10.03
CA LEU A 152 -4.07 20.25 11.13
C LEU A 152 -4.50 21.60 11.74
N ALA A 153 -3.65 22.60 11.74
CA ALA A 153 -4.01 23.96 12.12
C ALA A 153 -5.03 24.58 11.14
N MET A 154 -4.83 24.44 9.83
CA MET A 154 -5.79 24.88 8.82
C MET A 154 -7.16 24.19 8.99
N VAL A 155 -7.17 22.87 9.25
CA VAL A 155 -8.42 22.13 9.50
C VAL A 155 -9.13 22.67 10.75
N ARG A 156 -8.41 22.86 11.84
CA ARG A 156 -8.96 23.41 13.09
C ARG A 156 -9.58 24.80 12.91
N GLU A 157 -8.96 25.63 12.08
CA GLU A 157 -9.41 26.99 11.80
C GLU A 157 -10.53 27.05 10.75
N GLY A 158 -10.84 25.91 10.10
CA GLY A 158 -11.83 25.84 9.04
C GLY A 158 -11.40 26.56 7.77
N THR A 159 -10.09 26.70 7.53
CA THR A 159 -9.52 27.38 6.38
C THR A 159 -10.04 26.81 5.08
N ARG A 160 -10.43 27.68 4.15
CA ARG A 160 -10.93 27.32 2.83
C ARG A 160 -9.86 27.55 1.77
N TRP A 161 -9.93 26.81 0.66
CA TRP A 161 -8.96 26.95 -0.42
C TRP A 161 -8.93 28.35 -1.01
N ASP A 162 -10.10 29.00 -1.19
CA ASP A 162 -10.21 30.35 -1.76
C ASP A 162 -9.69 31.46 -0.83
N GLU A 163 -9.39 31.16 0.43
CA GLU A 163 -8.80 32.08 1.42
C GLU A 163 -7.26 32.06 1.39
N LEU A 164 -6.66 31.07 0.74
CA LEU A 164 -5.21 30.91 0.67
C LEU A 164 -4.56 31.91 -0.31
N GLU A 165 -3.38 32.40 0.02
CA GLU A 165 -2.62 33.28 -0.86
C GLU A 165 -2.25 32.55 -2.17
N GLY A 166 -2.73 33.08 -3.30
CA GLY A 166 -2.49 32.50 -4.61
C GLY A 166 -3.56 31.53 -5.11
N ALA A 167 -4.66 31.37 -4.37
CA ALA A 167 -5.75 30.47 -4.73
C ALA A 167 -6.28 30.70 -6.16
N ALA A 168 -6.58 31.94 -6.52
CA ALA A 168 -7.12 32.32 -7.82
C ALA A 168 -6.23 31.90 -9.01
N GLN A 169 -4.93 31.63 -8.81
CA GLN A 169 -3.98 31.23 -9.84
C GLN A 169 -3.70 29.73 -9.86
N LEU A 170 -3.81 29.06 -8.71
CA LEU A 170 -3.41 27.67 -8.54
C LEU A 170 -4.60 26.73 -8.37
N TYR A 171 -5.41 26.94 -7.34
CA TYR A 171 -6.59 26.14 -7.05
C TYR A 171 -7.62 26.96 -6.27
N ASP A 172 -8.66 27.43 -6.95
CA ASP A 172 -9.73 28.25 -6.39
C ASP A 172 -10.96 27.40 -6.08
N SER A 173 -11.29 27.23 -4.81
CA SER A 173 -12.42 26.43 -4.36
C SER A 173 -12.99 26.95 -3.05
N PRO A 174 -14.31 27.07 -2.90
CA PRO A 174 -14.94 27.51 -1.64
C PRO A 174 -14.97 26.43 -0.57
N ARG A 175 -14.41 25.23 -0.81
CA ARG A 175 -14.39 24.13 0.15
C ARG A 175 -13.29 24.31 1.18
N ALA A 176 -13.47 23.69 2.35
CA ALA A 176 -12.43 23.62 3.37
C ALA A 176 -11.20 22.83 2.87
N VAL A 177 -10.02 23.20 3.37
CA VAL A 177 -8.79 22.44 3.18
C VAL A 177 -8.92 21.16 4.01
N LEU A 178 -9.17 20.04 3.33
CA LEU A 178 -9.39 18.76 4.00
C LEU A 178 -8.87 17.61 3.14
N ILE A 179 -8.14 16.69 3.75
CA ILE A 179 -7.75 15.41 3.14
C ILE A 179 -8.94 14.48 3.19
N THR A 180 -9.35 13.94 2.05
CA THR A 180 -10.32 12.86 1.98
C THR A 180 -9.64 11.57 2.43
N SER A 181 -10.25 10.88 3.39
CA SER A 181 -9.81 9.60 3.93
C SER A 181 -10.95 8.59 3.89
N THR A 182 -10.71 7.41 4.41
CA THR A 182 -11.68 6.33 4.55
C THR A 182 -12.38 6.35 5.91
N ASP A 183 -13.37 5.47 6.08
CA ASP A 183 -14.06 5.31 7.36
C ASP A 183 -13.11 4.70 8.41
N VAL A 184 -12.88 5.44 9.47
CA VAL A 184 -11.97 5.04 10.55
C VAL A 184 -12.44 3.77 11.27
N ARG A 185 -13.73 3.45 11.21
CA ARG A 185 -14.31 2.27 11.84
C ARG A 185 -13.95 0.96 11.13
N THR A 186 -13.60 1.03 9.84
CA THR A 186 -13.40 -0.16 8.99
C THR A 186 -12.03 -0.22 8.35
N SER A 187 -11.47 0.92 7.94
CA SER A 187 -10.29 1.01 7.10
C SER A 187 -8.99 1.25 7.89
N ASN A 188 -7.94 0.51 7.55
CA ASN A 188 -6.62 0.73 8.14
C ASN A 188 -5.98 2.06 7.71
N SER A 189 -6.22 2.53 6.48
CA SER A 189 -5.64 3.81 6.04
C SER A 189 -6.14 4.98 6.89
N ALA A 190 -7.43 4.99 7.24
CA ALA A 190 -7.99 5.97 8.16
C ALA A 190 -7.46 5.81 9.59
N ALA A 191 -7.29 4.56 10.06
CA ALA A 191 -6.70 4.30 11.38
C ALA A 191 -5.24 4.77 11.46
N MET A 192 -4.46 4.60 10.39
CA MET A 192 -3.07 5.10 10.31
C MET A 192 -3.03 6.63 10.22
N TYR A 193 -3.94 7.25 9.46
CA TYR A 193 -4.08 8.69 9.42
C TYR A 193 -4.49 9.28 10.78
N LEU A 194 -5.39 8.60 11.49
CA LEU A 194 -5.75 8.97 12.87
C LEU A 194 -4.54 8.86 13.81
N ALA A 195 -3.74 7.80 13.69
CA ALA A 195 -2.52 7.61 14.49
C ALA A 195 -1.49 8.72 14.23
N ASP A 196 -1.32 9.10 12.97
CA ASP A 196 -0.42 10.17 12.54
C ASP A 196 -0.85 11.54 13.09
N ALA A 197 -2.12 11.87 12.89
CA ALA A 197 -2.70 13.09 13.46
C ALA A 197 -2.62 13.11 14.99
N ALA A 198 -2.89 11.97 15.66
CA ALA A 198 -2.78 11.85 17.11
C ALA A 198 -1.36 12.07 17.61
N TRP A 199 -0.35 11.54 16.89
CA TRP A 199 1.06 11.78 17.19
C TRP A 199 1.39 13.28 17.20
N VAL A 200 1.03 13.98 16.12
CA VAL A 200 1.27 15.43 16.01
C VAL A 200 0.56 16.22 17.11
N LEU A 201 -0.72 15.92 17.33
CA LEU A 201 -1.53 16.58 18.35
C LEU A 201 -1.06 16.29 19.80
N ASN A 202 -0.37 15.17 20.00
CA ASN A 202 0.27 14.80 21.27
C ASN A 202 1.70 15.35 21.42
N GLY A 203 2.06 16.33 20.59
CA GLY A 203 3.37 17.01 20.68
C GLY A 203 4.56 16.17 20.14
N GLY A 204 4.32 15.29 19.17
CA GLY A 204 5.34 14.44 18.54
C GLY A 204 5.65 13.17 19.35
N GLY A 205 4.65 12.55 19.91
CA GLY A 205 4.81 11.31 20.66
C GLY A 205 3.60 10.40 20.63
N VAL A 206 3.82 9.11 20.82
CA VAL A 206 2.76 8.09 20.86
C VAL A 206 1.77 8.39 21.97
N VAL A 207 0.49 8.37 21.66
CA VAL A 207 -0.59 8.44 22.66
C VAL A 207 -0.64 7.11 23.41
N THR A 208 -0.46 7.17 24.74
CA THR A 208 -0.37 5.96 25.60
C THR A 208 -1.31 6.01 26.80
N THR A 209 -1.70 7.20 27.25
CA THR A 209 -2.55 7.37 28.43
C THR A 209 -3.93 7.88 28.07
N ARG A 210 -4.87 7.72 28.99
CA ARG A 210 -6.24 8.20 28.82
C ARG A 210 -6.30 9.73 28.74
N GLU A 211 -5.49 10.41 29.53
CA GLU A 211 -5.42 11.88 29.53
C GLU A 211 -4.94 12.40 28.18
N GLN A 212 -3.96 11.72 27.56
CA GLN A 212 -3.50 12.06 26.21
C GLN A 212 -4.60 11.80 25.17
N GLN A 213 -5.34 10.69 25.27
CA GLN A 213 -6.48 10.39 24.40
C GLN A 213 -7.53 11.49 24.48
N GLU A 214 -7.94 11.87 25.70
CA GLU A 214 -8.93 12.93 25.94
C GLU A 214 -8.44 14.30 25.40
N ALA A 215 -7.15 14.58 25.45
CA ALA A 215 -6.58 15.83 24.94
C ALA A 215 -6.60 15.94 23.42
N VAL A 216 -6.33 14.84 22.68
CA VAL A 216 -6.27 14.86 21.21
C VAL A 216 -7.65 14.64 20.55
N LEU A 217 -8.58 13.99 21.26
CA LEU A 217 -9.86 13.55 20.72
C LEU A 217 -10.71 14.67 20.07
N PRO A 218 -10.84 15.89 20.62
CA PRO A 218 -11.66 16.93 19.99
C PRO A 218 -11.21 17.30 18.58
N GLN A 219 -9.90 17.37 18.34
CA GLN A 219 -9.37 17.68 17.01
C GLN A 219 -9.42 16.49 16.06
N LEU A 220 -9.20 15.26 16.56
CA LEU A 220 -9.37 14.03 15.78
C LEU A 220 -10.83 13.86 15.34
N SER A 221 -11.78 14.04 16.25
CA SER A 221 -13.21 13.98 15.91
C SER A 221 -13.57 15.03 14.85
N HIS A 222 -13.10 16.26 15.01
CA HIS A 222 -13.35 17.31 14.02
C HIS A 222 -12.77 16.92 12.64
N LEU A 223 -11.53 16.40 12.58
CA LEU A 223 -10.86 15.98 11.37
C LEU A 223 -11.65 14.91 10.59
N PHE A 224 -12.16 13.91 11.29
CA PHE A 224 -12.86 12.79 10.64
C PHE A 224 -14.34 13.11 10.37
N LEU A 225 -15.04 13.75 11.28
CA LEU A 225 -16.46 14.10 11.11
C LEU A 225 -16.67 15.17 10.03
N ALA A 226 -15.70 16.07 9.81
CA ALA A 226 -15.75 17.07 8.74
C ALA A 226 -15.74 16.47 7.33
N GLN A 227 -15.30 15.23 7.16
CA GLN A 227 -15.28 14.53 5.86
C GLN A 227 -16.68 14.07 5.42
N GLY A 228 -17.61 13.92 6.34
CA GLY A 228 -18.95 13.40 6.07
C GLY A 228 -18.92 11.87 5.84
N PHE A 229 -19.64 11.40 4.80
CA PHE A 229 -19.65 9.98 4.44
C PHE A 229 -18.26 9.55 3.94
N SER A 230 -17.75 8.45 4.47
CA SER A 230 -16.43 7.92 4.15
C SER A 230 -16.51 6.51 3.57
N ALA A 231 -15.65 6.23 2.61
CA ALA A 231 -15.51 4.94 1.97
C ALA A 231 -14.95 3.87 2.91
N ALA A 232 -15.36 2.62 2.73
CA ALA A 232 -14.90 1.52 3.57
C ALA A 232 -13.48 1.03 3.26
N SER A 233 -12.99 1.28 2.03
CA SER A 233 -11.66 0.86 1.54
C SER A 233 -10.92 2.05 0.94
N SER A 234 -9.59 2.05 1.02
CA SER A 234 -8.72 3.07 0.41
C SER A 234 -8.74 3.07 -1.12
N ASP A 235 -9.15 1.97 -1.74
CA ASP A 235 -9.24 1.87 -3.20
C ASP A 235 -10.34 2.75 -3.78
N GLU A 236 -11.42 2.99 -3.03
CA GLU A 236 -12.54 3.81 -3.46
C GLU A 236 -12.13 5.29 -3.61
N PRO A 237 -11.65 6.01 -2.55
CA PRO A 237 -11.25 7.40 -2.71
C PRO A 237 -10.02 7.58 -3.61
N PHE A 238 -9.12 6.59 -3.69
CA PHE A 238 -8.01 6.64 -4.63
C PHE A 238 -8.50 6.45 -6.08
N GLY A 239 -9.44 5.55 -6.34
CA GLY A 239 -10.10 5.39 -7.64
C GLY A 239 -10.86 6.65 -8.08
N ASP A 240 -11.53 7.31 -7.14
CA ASP A 240 -12.19 8.60 -7.37
C ASP A 240 -11.18 9.71 -7.68
N TYR A 241 -10.05 9.77 -6.97
CA TYR A 241 -8.95 10.69 -7.27
C TYR A 241 -8.44 10.52 -8.70
N LEU A 242 -8.23 9.27 -9.14
CA LEU A 242 -7.79 8.97 -10.51
C LEU A 242 -8.80 9.38 -11.59
N SER A 243 -10.09 9.32 -11.28
CA SER A 243 -11.16 9.53 -12.26
C SER A 243 -11.73 10.95 -12.28
N GLN A 244 -11.78 11.65 -11.12
CA GLN A 244 -12.48 12.92 -10.96
C GLN A 244 -11.55 14.13 -10.89
N GLY A 245 -10.26 13.92 -10.57
CA GLY A 245 -9.24 14.97 -10.54
C GLY A 245 -9.39 15.99 -9.40
N ALA A 246 -8.55 17.04 -9.42
CA ALA A 246 -8.42 18.05 -8.36
C ALA A 246 -9.73 18.74 -8.00
N GLY A 247 -10.62 18.95 -8.97
CA GLY A 247 -11.91 19.62 -8.77
C GLY A 247 -12.79 18.90 -7.74
N ALA A 248 -12.72 17.57 -7.68
CA ALA A 248 -13.48 16.75 -6.74
C ALA A 248 -12.65 16.38 -5.51
N LEU A 249 -11.43 15.87 -5.70
CA LEU A 249 -10.58 15.30 -4.68
C LEU A 249 -9.16 15.93 -4.72
N PRO A 250 -8.97 17.11 -4.15
CA PRO A 250 -7.68 17.80 -4.16
C PRO A 250 -6.61 17.09 -3.34
N LEU A 251 -7.00 16.45 -2.24
CA LEU A 251 -6.11 15.72 -1.33
C LEU A 251 -6.78 14.40 -0.92
N VAL A 252 -6.08 13.29 -1.13
CA VAL A 252 -6.57 11.95 -0.74
C VAL A 252 -5.50 11.21 0.06
N MET A 253 -5.85 10.73 1.25
CA MET A 253 -4.98 9.86 2.03
C MET A 253 -4.92 8.49 1.35
N ALA A 254 -3.72 8.06 1.01
CA ALA A 254 -3.46 6.81 0.29
C ALA A 254 -2.19 6.12 0.84
N TYR A 255 -1.95 4.90 0.40
CA TYR A 255 -0.66 4.27 0.54
C TYR A 255 0.25 4.68 -0.63
N GLU A 256 1.54 4.86 -0.37
CA GLU A 256 2.53 5.02 -1.44
C GLU A 256 2.41 3.89 -2.47
N ALA A 257 2.16 2.67 -1.99
CA ALA A 257 1.97 1.50 -2.83
C ALA A 257 0.85 1.69 -3.87
N GLN A 258 -0.27 2.31 -3.51
CA GLN A 258 -1.36 2.57 -4.46
C GLN A 258 -0.91 3.52 -5.57
N PHE A 259 -0.18 4.58 -5.22
CA PHE A 259 0.27 5.58 -6.20
C PHE A 259 1.36 5.03 -7.12
N VAL A 260 2.39 4.38 -6.56
CA VAL A 260 3.50 3.82 -7.34
C VAL A 260 3.03 2.62 -8.17
N GLY A 261 2.20 1.73 -7.61
CA GLY A 261 1.62 0.61 -8.33
C GLY A 261 0.74 1.06 -9.50
N GLU A 262 -0.05 2.15 -9.33
CA GLU A 262 -0.82 2.74 -10.43
C GLU A 262 0.09 3.35 -11.51
N ALA A 263 1.20 4.00 -11.12
CA ALA A 263 2.17 4.52 -12.07
C ALA A 263 2.85 3.42 -12.88
N ALA A 264 3.11 2.27 -12.26
CA ALA A 264 3.81 1.12 -12.85
C ALA A 264 2.89 0.17 -13.64
N ARG A 265 1.59 0.44 -13.73
CA ARG A 265 0.64 -0.45 -14.42
C ARG A 265 1.04 -0.75 -15.85
N GLY A 266 1.12 -2.03 -16.19
CA GLY A 266 1.51 -2.51 -17.51
C GLY A 266 0.50 -2.20 -18.63
N ASP A 267 -0.77 -1.97 -18.29
CA ASP A 267 -1.85 -1.59 -19.22
C ASP A 267 -2.03 -0.06 -19.37
N GLY A 268 -1.19 0.71 -18.71
CA GLY A 268 -1.16 2.17 -18.70
C GLY A 268 -1.70 2.77 -17.41
N SER A 269 -0.96 3.76 -16.90
CA SER A 269 -1.33 4.50 -15.69
C SER A 269 -2.53 5.42 -15.95
N ARG A 270 -3.44 5.49 -14.97
CA ARG A 270 -4.56 6.44 -14.93
C ARG A 270 -4.21 7.76 -14.21
N LEU A 271 -2.98 7.88 -13.70
CA LEU A 271 -2.52 9.13 -13.09
C LEU A 271 -2.58 10.28 -14.09
N GLY A 272 -3.19 11.37 -13.69
CA GLY A 272 -3.20 12.61 -14.47
C GLY A 272 -1.79 13.20 -14.60
N PRO A 273 -1.57 14.10 -15.58
CA PRO A 273 -0.24 14.68 -15.84
C PRO A 273 0.28 15.57 -14.71
N ASP A 274 -0.58 16.04 -13.83
CA ASP A 274 -0.32 16.87 -12.65
C ASP A 274 -0.43 16.08 -11.33
N ALA A 275 -0.67 14.77 -11.41
CA ALA A 275 -0.75 13.91 -10.23
C ALA A 275 0.62 13.80 -9.54
N VAL A 276 0.65 14.05 -8.26
CA VAL A 276 1.84 13.93 -7.41
C VAL A 276 1.47 13.32 -6.06
N LEU A 277 2.45 12.77 -5.38
CA LEU A 277 2.29 12.36 -3.98
C LEU A 277 3.08 13.30 -3.06
N ALA A 278 2.54 13.55 -1.87
CA ALA A 278 3.21 14.29 -0.81
C ALA A 278 3.26 13.41 0.45
N TYR A 279 4.43 13.36 1.08
CA TYR A 279 4.58 12.65 2.35
C TYR A 279 4.16 13.57 3.49
N PRO A 280 3.22 13.17 4.35
CA PRO A 280 3.05 13.83 5.64
C PRO A 280 4.36 13.80 6.43
N ASP A 281 4.69 14.89 7.10
CA ASP A 281 5.80 14.96 8.05
C ASP A 281 5.21 15.28 9.44
N PRO A 282 5.22 14.28 10.35
CA PRO A 282 5.65 12.89 10.17
C PRO A 282 4.68 12.05 9.33
N THR A 283 5.05 10.81 8.96
CA THR A 283 4.15 9.82 8.35
C THR A 283 4.23 8.49 9.08
N VAL A 284 3.14 7.71 9.03
CA VAL A 284 3.13 6.32 9.51
C VAL A 284 3.60 5.38 8.41
N ALA A 285 4.61 4.55 8.72
CA ALA A 285 4.99 3.41 7.90
C ALA A 285 4.06 2.22 8.19
N SER A 286 3.07 2.03 7.34
CA SER A 286 2.14 0.90 7.47
C SER A 286 2.85 -0.41 7.14
N LYS A 287 3.08 -1.25 8.17
CA LYS A 287 3.71 -2.56 8.03
C LYS A 287 2.64 -3.60 7.70
N HIS A 288 2.73 -4.15 6.49
CA HIS A 288 1.90 -5.28 6.08
C HIS A 288 2.48 -6.53 6.72
N THR A 289 1.78 -7.06 7.72
CA THR A 289 2.32 -8.06 8.62
C THR A 289 1.54 -9.36 8.50
N LEU A 290 2.19 -10.40 7.99
CA LEU A 290 1.64 -11.74 7.86
C LEU A 290 1.76 -12.49 9.18
N VAL A 291 0.65 -12.99 9.68
CA VAL A 291 0.53 -13.88 10.82
C VAL A 291 0.27 -15.28 10.27
N ALA A 292 1.22 -16.19 10.43
CA ALA A 292 1.07 -17.58 10.01
C ALA A 292 0.23 -18.35 11.03
N LEU A 293 -0.87 -18.91 10.56
CA LEU A 293 -1.79 -19.74 11.36
C LEU A 293 -1.53 -21.24 11.11
N ASP A 294 -0.84 -21.56 10.02
CA ASP A 294 -0.38 -22.90 9.62
C ASP A 294 1.11 -22.86 9.25
N PRO A 295 1.87 -23.94 9.47
CA PRO A 295 3.31 -24.00 9.12
C PRO A 295 3.63 -23.70 7.64
N GLY A 296 2.72 -24.02 6.72
CA GLY A 296 2.89 -23.69 5.30
C GLY A 296 2.95 -22.18 5.04
N ALA A 297 2.26 -21.38 5.84
CA ALA A 297 2.24 -19.93 5.74
C ALA A 297 3.55 -19.28 6.20
N GLU A 298 4.33 -19.94 7.06
CA GLU A 298 5.68 -19.44 7.43
C GLU A 298 6.60 -19.41 6.19
N ARG A 299 6.51 -20.45 5.34
CA ARG A 299 7.25 -20.51 4.09
C ARG A 299 6.80 -19.42 3.12
N LEU A 300 5.50 -19.15 3.03
CA LEU A 300 4.98 -18.04 2.23
C LEU A 300 5.58 -16.70 2.71
N ALA A 301 5.58 -16.45 4.02
CA ALA A 301 6.13 -15.24 4.61
C ALA A 301 7.63 -15.08 4.29
N GLU A 302 8.41 -16.16 4.36
CA GLU A 302 9.82 -16.18 3.99
C GLU A 302 10.03 -15.85 2.51
N LEU A 303 9.28 -16.50 1.61
CA LEU A 303 9.36 -16.25 0.17
C LEU A 303 9.02 -14.80 -0.19
N LEU A 304 7.93 -14.27 0.36
CA LEU A 304 7.54 -12.88 0.13
C LEU A 304 8.63 -11.88 0.58
N ALA A 305 9.42 -12.22 1.58
CA ALA A 305 10.49 -11.37 2.11
C ALA A 305 11.84 -11.54 1.37
N THR A 306 12.12 -12.70 0.77
CA THR A 306 13.49 -13.06 0.36
C THR A 306 13.61 -13.52 -1.08
N ASP A 307 12.53 -13.96 -1.72
CA ASP A 307 12.58 -14.40 -3.11
C ASP A 307 12.75 -13.18 -4.05
N PRO A 308 13.77 -13.16 -4.91
CA PRO A 308 14.06 -12.00 -5.77
C PRO A 308 12.93 -11.64 -6.73
N ASP A 309 12.23 -12.64 -7.27
CA ASP A 309 11.15 -12.39 -8.24
C ASP A 309 9.93 -11.83 -7.52
N LEU A 310 9.56 -12.40 -6.35
CA LEU A 310 8.44 -11.92 -5.54
C LEU A 310 8.70 -10.51 -4.97
N THR A 311 9.93 -10.22 -4.52
CA THR A 311 10.28 -8.88 -4.02
C THR A 311 10.31 -7.84 -5.14
N ALA A 312 10.74 -8.20 -6.35
CA ALA A 312 10.69 -7.33 -7.52
C ALA A 312 9.23 -7.04 -7.91
N LEU A 313 8.38 -8.08 -7.97
CA LEU A 313 6.95 -7.93 -8.25
C LEU A 313 6.24 -7.11 -7.18
N ALA A 314 6.57 -7.30 -5.88
CA ALA A 314 6.04 -6.48 -4.82
C ALA A 314 6.35 -4.99 -5.03
N ALA A 315 7.57 -4.66 -5.48
CA ALA A 315 7.94 -3.29 -5.80
C ALA A 315 7.20 -2.74 -7.02
N GLU A 316 6.93 -3.56 -8.05
CA GLU A 316 6.08 -3.15 -9.18
C GLU A 316 4.64 -2.85 -8.75
N HIS A 317 4.15 -3.55 -7.72
CA HIS A 317 2.88 -3.25 -7.05
C HIS A 317 2.98 -2.12 -6.01
N GLY A 318 4.13 -1.43 -5.95
CA GLY A 318 4.35 -0.26 -5.11
C GLY A 318 4.74 -0.54 -3.67
N PHE A 319 4.88 -1.81 -3.26
CA PHE A 319 5.27 -2.15 -1.90
C PHE A 319 6.78 -2.00 -1.69
N ARG A 320 7.15 -1.46 -0.54
CA ARG A 320 8.53 -1.49 -0.06
C ARG A 320 8.82 -2.85 0.56
N THR A 321 9.93 -3.43 0.17
CA THR A 321 10.49 -4.66 0.74
C THR A 321 11.73 -4.31 1.58
N GLY A 322 12.47 -5.31 2.03
CA GLY A 322 13.70 -5.09 2.82
C GLY A 322 14.74 -4.22 2.13
N ASP A 323 14.81 -4.25 0.78
CA ASP A 323 15.63 -3.34 -0.02
C ASP A 323 14.77 -2.22 -0.63
N GLY A 324 14.73 -1.08 0.06
CA GLY A 324 13.98 0.09 -0.40
C GLY A 324 14.45 0.66 -1.75
N SER A 325 15.64 0.28 -2.26
CA SER A 325 16.15 0.74 -3.55
C SER A 325 15.39 0.14 -4.72
N VAL A 326 14.79 -1.04 -4.56
CA VAL A 326 14.01 -1.69 -5.62
C VAL A 326 12.79 -0.85 -5.96
N LEU A 327 12.00 -0.45 -4.97
CA LEU A 327 10.86 0.45 -5.19
C LEU A 327 11.29 1.80 -5.78
N ALA A 328 12.35 2.40 -5.25
CA ALA A 328 12.85 3.68 -5.77
C ALA A 328 13.25 3.58 -7.25
N GLY A 329 13.80 2.42 -7.67
CA GLY A 329 14.09 2.13 -9.07
C GLY A 329 12.83 2.06 -9.94
N VAL A 330 11.79 1.36 -9.47
CA VAL A 330 10.48 1.27 -10.16
C VAL A 330 9.86 2.66 -10.26
N ALA A 331 9.75 3.39 -9.16
CA ALA A 331 9.17 4.73 -9.13
C ALA A 331 9.88 5.69 -10.11
N ALA A 332 11.23 5.67 -10.14
CA ALA A 332 12.02 6.51 -11.04
C ALA A 332 11.78 6.16 -12.53
N GLN A 333 11.60 4.90 -12.88
CA GLN A 333 11.28 4.46 -14.25
C GLN A 333 9.94 5.03 -14.73
N HIS A 334 9.01 5.25 -13.81
CA HIS A 334 7.68 5.79 -14.08
C HIS A 334 7.53 7.28 -13.75
N GLY A 335 8.65 7.97 -13.45
CA GLY A 335 8.67 9.41 -13.21
C GLY A 335 8.06 9.84 -11.87
N VAL A 336 7.91 8.94 -10.92
CA VAL A 336 7.40 9.22 -9.57
C VAL A 336 8.57 9.52 -8.64
N ALA A 337 8.56 10.70 -8.00
CA ALA A 337 9.52 11.05 -6.98
C ALA A 337 9.08 10.44 -5.63
N VAL A 338 9.91 9.58 -5.05
CA VAL A 338 9.65 8.93 -3.76
C VAL A 338 10.79 9.17 -2.77
N GLN A 339 10.47 9.22 -1.49
CA GLN A 339 11.49 9.23 -0.45
C GLN A 339 12.27 7.90 -0.47
N GLN A 340 13.60 7.96 -0.56
CA GLN A 340 14.43 6.76 -0.48
C GLN A 340 14.47 6.19 0.93
N SER A 341 14.50 7.05 1.93
CA SER A 341 14.47 6.68 3.35
C SER A 341 13.49 7.59 4.08
N LEU A 342 12.59 7.01 4.85
CA LEU A 342 11.72 7.78 5.73
C LEU A 342 12.54 8.21 6.96
N THR A 343 12.58 9.50 7.22
CA THR A 343 13.35 10.09 8.33
C THR A 343 12.46 10.57 9.47
N ASP A 344 11.23 10.95 9.17
CA ASP A 344 10.23 11.39 10.14
C ASP A 344 9.04 10.42 10.13
N VAL A 345 9.07 9.46 11.04
CA VAL A 345 8.09 8.37 11.12
C VAL A 345 7.41 8.40 12.48
N ALA A 346 6.08 8.49 12.46
CA ALA A 346 5.25 8.32 13.63
C ALA A 346 4.97 6.83 13.88
N ASP A 347 5.16 6.38 15.11
CA ASP A 347 4.73 5.04 15.52
C ASP A 347 3.25 5.07 15.90
N PRO A 348 2.42 4.15 15.38
CA PRO A 348 1.03 4.05 15.80
C PRO A 348 0.95 3.61 17.28
N PRO A 349 -0.12 4.02 17.99
CA PRO A 349 -0.39 3.51 19.32
C PRO A 349 -0.58 1.99 19.34
N SER A 350 -0.52 1.40 20.55
CA SER A 350 -0.93 0.00 20.72
C SER A 350 -2.36 -0.23 20.22
N PHE A 351 -2.68 -1.46 19.81
CA PHE A 351 -4.02 -1.79 19.29
C PHE A 351 -5.14 -1.29 20.21
N GLY A 352 -5.05 -1.54 21.52
CA GLY A 352 -6.10 -1.12 22.46
C GLY A 352 -6.27 0.40 22.56
N VAL A 353 -5.19 1.18 22.48
CA VAL A 353 -5.25 2.66 22.48
C VAL A 353 -5.81 3.18 21.14
N LEU A 354 -5.39 2.59 20.05
CA LEU A 354 -5.89 2.95 18.71
C LEU A 354 -7.38 2.69 18.60
N GLU A 355 -7.86 1.51 19.06
CA GLU A 355 -9.28 1.17 19.09
C GLU A 355 -10.07 2.15 19.97
N ALA A 356 -9.56 2.52 21.14
CA ALA A 356 -10.23 3.49 22.01
C ALA A 356 -10.39 4.87 21.35
N LEU A 357 -9.39 5.32 20.58
CA LEU A 357 -9.48 6.57 19.81
C LEU A 357 -10.48 6.43 18.65
N ILE A 358 -10.45 5.31 17.92
CA ILE A 358 -11.39 5.01 16.83
C ILE A 358 -12.83 5.01 17.35
N ASP A 359 -13.11 4.28 18.43
CA ASP A 359 -14.45 4.17 19.01
C ASP A 359 -14.95 5.53 19.51
N ALA A 360 -14.06 6.34 20.09
CA ALA A 360 -14.41 7.68 20.55
C ALA A 360 -14.75 8.65 19.39
N VAL A 361 -14.01 8.58 18.28
CA VAL A 361 -14.32 9.33 17.05
C VAL A 361 -15.61 8.79 16.43
N ALA A 362 -15.76 7.46 16.39
CA ALA A 362 -16.94 6.79 15.82
C ALA A 362 -18.24 7.16 16.50
N ALA A 363 -18.21 7.41 17.82
CA ALA A 363 -19.39 7.87 18.58
C ALA A 363 -19.98 9.18 18.02
N GLY A 364 -19.15 10.05 17.44
CA GLY A 364 -19.60 11.31 16.85
C GLY A 364 -20.33 11.18 15.50
N TYR A 365 -20.25 10.05 14.81
CA TYR A 365 -20.98 9.86 13.53
C TYR A 365 -22.48 9.64 13.69
N GLY A 366 -22.97 9.43 14.90
CA GLY A 366 -24.38 9.17 15.22
C GLY A 366 -25.13 10.35 15.85
N GLU A 367 -24.43 11.47 16.09
CA GLU A 367 -25.02 12.71 16.63
C GLU A 367 -25.27 13.72 15.49
#